data_273af373c9727ca672be3f4c4d57cd35
#
_entry.id   273af373c9727ca672be3f4c4d57cd35
#
_cell.length_a   1.000
_cell.length_b   1.000
_cell.length_c   1.000
_cell.angle_alpha   90.00
_cell.angle_beta   90.00
_cell.angle_gamma   90.00
#
_symmetry.space_group_name_H-M   'P 1'
#
loop_
_entity.id
_entity.type
_entity.pdbx_description
1 polymer ?
#
loop_
_entity_poly.entity_id
_entity_poly.type
_entity_poly.pdbx_seq_one_letter_code
_entity_poly.pdbx_strand_id
1 'polypeptide(L)'
;MVLWLATTVALAVAIPAAWTQLNIVNEGGYAALAQKAAGDPALQSAMASELTTRAMALMACGGGRYPVDSSQVHDVASAFTAGREFPPLFARANTAAHGWLFADPGSGHNGDQWVVDVAPMLKDASFQRVLSSHNVTVPANLTVPIAVSMPQSLRQGQLSRLAKWGPRVSIGAAALSGFLALLTLAASRRRGKALTSLGVSALLVGAAGWAGTEIGGRYVNDALNRSAGDIRRIAEVMVGHTEAGLRQWLDLTLEAGAVLVGFGVLVAILGGLRKKA
;
A
#
# COMPACT_ATOMS: atom_id res chain seq x y z
N MET A 1 3.33 -24.74 -26.68
CA MET A 1 4.22 -23.64 -26.26
C MET A 1 3.48 -22.30 -26.17
N VAL A 2 2.75 -21.87 -27.17
CA VAL A 2 2.07 -20.55 -27.19
C VAL A 2 1.09 -20.38 -26.04
N LEU A 3 0.21 -21.36 -25.77
CA LEU A 3 -0.74 -21.31 -24.62
C LEU A 3 -0.04 -21.18 -23.26
N TRP A 4 1.06 -21.91 -23.06
CA TRP A 4 1.83 -21.83 -21.84
C TRP A 4 2.44 -20.43 -21.63
N LEU A 5 3.07 -19.87 -22.68
CA LEU A 5 3.64 -18.53 -22.62
C LEU A 5 2.55 -17.48 -22.36
N ALA A 6 1.41 -17.57 -23.07
CA ALA A 6 0.28 -16.68 -22.86
C ALA A 6 -0.26 -16.74 -21.42
N THR A 7 -0.36 -17.95 -20.84
CA THR A 7 -0.76 -18.13 -19.44
C THR A 7 0.25 -17.48 -18.48
N THR A 8 1.55 -17.65 -18.73
CA THR A 8 2.61 -17.07 -17.91
C THR A 8 2.55 -15.55 -17.94
N VAL A 9 2.41 -14.94 -19.12
CA VAL A 9 2.29 -13.48 -19.27
C VAL A 9 1.01 -12.95 -18.61
N ALA A 10 -0.13 -13.65 -18.83
CA ALA A 10 -1.39 -13.25 -18.21
C ALA A 10 -1.30 -13.31 -16.67
N LEU A 11 -0.66 -14.33 -16.11
CA LEU A 11 -0.45 -14.47 -14.67
C LEU A 11 0.48 -13.38 -14.12
N ALA A 12 1.55 -13.05 -14.85
CA ALA A 12 2.50 -12.01 -14.50
C ALA A 12 1.85 -10.61 -14.41
N VAL A 13 0.80 -10.38 -15.18
CA VAL A 13 0.01 -9.14 -15.12
C VAL A 13 -1.09 -9.24 -14.06
N ALA A 14 -1.77 -10.39 -13.97
CA ALA A 14 -2.93 -10.55 -13.09
C ALA A 14 -2.59 -10.38 -11.60
N ILE A 15 -1.48 -10.94 -11.13
CA ILE A 15 -1.10 -10.90 -9.71
C ILE A 15 -0.84 -9.47 -9.23
N PRO A 16 0.10 -8.71 -9.83
CA PRO A 16 0.35 -7.34 -9.36
C PRO A 16 -0.84 -6.41 -9.63
N ALA A 17 -1.59 -6.61 -10.72
CA ALA A 17 -2.79 -5.81 -11.00
C ALA A 17 -3.89 -6.05 -9.96
N ALA A 18 -4.16 -7.30 -9.58
CA ALA A 18 -5.13 -7.63 -8.56
C ALA A 18 -4.71 -7.09 -7.18
N TRP A 19 -3.44 -7.28 -6.82
CA TRP A 19 -2.92 -6.77 -5.56
C TRP A 19 -3.01 -5.24 -5.48
N THR A 20 -2.56 -4.53 -6.52
CA THR A 20 -2.61 -3.06 -6.59
C THR A 20 -4.06 -2.58 -6.53
N GLN A 21 -4.96 -3.24 -7.25
CA GLN A 21 -6.38 -2.89 -7.23
C GLN A 21 -6.99 -3.03 -5.83
N LEU A 22 -6.69 -4.11 -5.13
CA LEU A 22 -7.28 -4.41 -3.82
C LEU A 22 -6.68 -3.58 -2.68
N ASN A 23 -5.40 -3.22 -2.75
CA ASN A 23 -4.69 -2.62 -1.62
C ASN A 23 -4.32 -1.14 -1.83
N ILE A 24 -4.22 -0.68 -3.10
CA ILE A 24 -3.81 0.69 -3.41
C ILE A 24 -4.94 1.49 -4.04
N VAL A 25 -5.62 0.94 -5.06
CA VAL A 25 -6.65 1.68 -5.79
C VAL A 25 -7.98 1.67 -5.03
N ASN A 26 -8.33 0.55 -4.41
CA ASN A 26 -9.53 0.44 -3.57
C ASN A 26 -9.33 1.23 -2.27
N GLU A 27 -10.23 2.15 -2.00
CA GLU A 27 -10.18 3.03 -0.82
C GLU A 27 -10.15 2.24 0.49
N GLY A 28 -11.01 1.22 0.64
CA GLY A 28 -11.05 0.39 1.83
C GLY A 28 -9.77 -0.42 2.04
N GLY A 29 -9.19 -0.94 0.97
CA GLY A 29 -7.90 -1.65 1.01
C GLY A 29 -6.75 -0.73 1.40
N TYR A 30 -6.72 0.48 0.84
CA TYR A 30 -5.73 1.48 1.20
C TYR A 30 -5.88 1.94 2.66
N ALA A 31 -7.12 2.14 3.14
CA ALA A 31 -7.39 2.45 4.54
C ALA A 31 -6.91 1.34 5.48
N ALA A 32 -7.15 0.07 5.14
CA ALA A 32 -6.67 -1.07 5.93
C ALA A 32 -5.14 -1.16 5.95
N LEU A 33 -4.48 -0.87 4.82
CA LEU A 33 -3.02 -0.78 4.74
C LEU A 33 -2.49 0.34 5.65
N ALA A 34 -3.07 1.53 5.59
CA ALA A 34 -2.69 2.67 6.42
C ALA A 34 -2.91 2.37 7.90
N GLN A 35 -4.04 1.75 8.26
CA GLN A 35 -4.32 1.35 9.63
C GLN A 35 -3.31 0.32 10.17
N LYS A 36 -2.91 -0.65 9.33
CA LYS A 36 -1.88 -1.62 9.69
C LYS A 36 -0.51 -0.95 9.88
N ALA A 37 -0.13 -0.05 8.97
CA ALA A 37 1.12 0.69 9.07
C ALA A 37 1.18 1.60 10.30
N ALA A 38 0.04 2.16 10.75
CA ALA A 38 -0.06 2.95 11.97
C ALA A 38 0.27 2.18 13.26
N GLY A 39 0.29 0.85 13.21
CA GLY A 39 0.78 0.00 14.30
C GLY A 39 2.31 -0.13 14.35
N ASP A 40 3.03 0.37 13.35
CA ASP A 40 4.49 0.29 13.30
C ASP A 40 5.12 1.33 14.23
N PRO A 41 6.02 0.93 15.17
CA PRO A 41 6.66 1.84 16.11
C PRO A 41 7.45 2.97 15.44
N ALA A 42 8.04 2.74 14.26
CA ALA A 42 8.79 3.75 13.54
C ALA A 42 7.86 4.82 12.96
N LEU A 43 6.68 4.43 12.45
CA LEU A 43 5.65 5.36 12.02
C LEU A 43 5.07 6.14 13.19
N GLN A 44 4.78 5.47 14.32
CA GLN A 44 4.27 6.11 15.53
C GLN A 44 5.24 7.18 16.04
N SER A 45 6.54 6.89 16.11
CA SER A 45 7.57 7.84 16.51
C SER A 45 7.66 9.03 15.55
N ALA A 46 7.67 8.81 14.25
CA ALA A 46 7.72 9.87 13.26
C ALA A 46 6.46 10.75 13.31
N MET A 47 5.28 10.15 13.49
CA MET A 47 4.04 10.89 13.65
C MET A 47 4.00 11.69 14.97
N ALA A 48 4.55 11.15 16.06
CA ALA A 48 4.68 11.87 17.31
C ALA A 48 5.53 13.13 17.13
N SER A 49 6.66 13.03 16.43
CA SER A 49 7.52 14.18 16.10
C SER A 49 6.80 15.22 15.25
N GLU A 50 6.09 14.78 14.20
CA GLU A 50 5.34 15.69 13.32
C GLU A 50 4.19 16.39 14.08
N LEU A 51 3.42 15.65 14.88
CA LEU A 51 2.34 16.21 15.69
C LEU A 51 2.88 17.20 16.74
N THR A 52 4.04 16.90 17.34
CA THR A 52 4.74 17.83 18.24
C THR A 52 5.09 19.12 17.53
N THR A 53 5.70 19.03 16.35
CA THR A 53 6.08 20.18 15.53
C THR A 53 4.85 21.05 15.20
N ARG A 54 3.72 20.44 14.82
CA ARG A 54 2.49 21.16 14.51
C ARG A 54 1.84 21.79 15.74
N ALA A 55 1.80 21.05 16.86
CA ALA A 55 1.28 21.59 18.11
C ALA A 55 2.11 22.79 18.61
N MET A 56 3.45 22.68 18.56
CA MET A 56 4.34 23.77 18.93
C MET A 56 4.17 24.99 18.03
N ALA A 57 4.02 24.78 16.71
CA ALA A 57 3.75 25.87 15.75
C ALA A 57 2.42 26.60 16.08
N LEU A 58 1.35 25.85 16.41
CA LEU A 58 0.07 26.45 16.82
C LEU A 58 0.22 27.26 18.11
N MET A 59 0.96 26.76 19.10
CA MET A 59 1.20 27.47 20.36
C MET A 59 2.03 28.74 20.16
N ALA A 60 3.03 28.71 19.29
CA ALA A 60 3.82 29.89 18.92
C ALA A 60 2.98 30.97 18.23
N CYS A 61 2.04 30.60 17.35
CA CYS A 61 1.12 31.56 16.72
C CYS A 61 0.06 32.10 17.68
N GLY A 62 -0.31 31.37 18.74
CA GLY A 62 -1.29 31.78 19.74
C GLY A 62 -0.82 32.84 20.73
N GLY A 63 0.41 33.33 20.64
CA GLY A 63 0.95 34.40 21.47
C GLY A 63 1.17 34.01 22.95
N GLY A 64 1.41 32.73 23.22
CA GLY A 64 1.66 32.21 24.56
C GLY A 64 2.82 32.98 25.27
N ARG A 65 2.55 33.48 26.45
CA ARG A 65 3.52 34.25 27.27
C ARG A 65 4.59 33.40 27.97
N TYR A 66 4.43 32.09 27.93
CA TYR A 66 5.35 31.18 28.62
C TYR A 66 6.00 30.23 27.61
N PRO A 67 7.30 29.92 27.80
CA PRO A 67 7.96 28.89 26.98
C PRO A 67 7.26 27.56 27.21
N VAL A 68 6.79 26.97 26.13
CA VAL A 68 6.19 25.62 26.15
C VAL A 68 7.31 24.60 26.14
N ASP A 69 7.27 23.65 27.05
CA ASP A 69 8.21 22.52 27.02
C ASP A 69 7.84 21.55 25.90
N SER A 70 8.67 21.53 24.86
CA SER A 70 8.49 20.65 23.73
C SER A 70 8.55 19.17 24.10
N SER A 71 9.25 18.80 25.18
CA SER A 71 9.33 17.43 25.66
C SER A 71 7.98 16.95 26.19
N GLN A 72 7.27 17.78 26.94
CA GLN A 72 5.93 17.45 27.43
C GLN A 72 4.92 17.25 26.27
N VAL A 73 5.00 18.09 25.25
CA VAL A 73 4.16 17.92 24.04
C VAL A 73 4.51 16.63 23.30
N HIS A 74 5.79 16.32 23.20
CA HIS A 74 6.27 15.09 22.58
C HIS A 74 5.83 13.84 23.35
N ASP A 75 5.84 13.85 24.67
CA ASP A 75 5.37 12.74 25.51
C ASP A 75 3.88 12.48 25.28
N VAL A 76 3.07 13.55 25.19
CA VAL A 76 1.64 13.44 24.86
C VAL A 76 1.45 12.89 23.44
N ALA A 77 2.22 13.36 22.47
CA ALA A 77 2.16 12.90 21.11
C ALA A 77 2.55 11.41 21.00
N SER A 78 3.60 11.00 21.70
CA SER A 78 4.06 9.61 21.74
C SER A 78 3.04 8.68 22.40
N ALA A 79 2.44 9.10 23.51
CA ALA A 79 1.36 8.35 24.16
C ALA A 79 0.13 8.22 23.27
N PHE A 80 -0.23 9.27 22.53
CA PHE A 80 -1.34 9.26 21.57
C PHE A 80 -1.07 8.30 20.41
N THR A 81 0.11 8.40 19.74
CA THR A 81 0.43 7.57 18.57
C THR A 81 0.58 6.09 18.92
N ALA A 82 0.95 5.76 20.17
CA ALA A 82 0.94 4.39 20.68
C ALA A 82 -0.48 3.92 21.10
N GLY A 83 -1.45 4.84 21.16
CA GLY A 83 -2.81 4.57 21.61
C GLY A 83 -3.69 3.92 20.54
N ARG A 84 -4.84 3.35 20.98
CA ARG A 84 -5.81 2.67 20.12
C ARG A 84 -6.54 3.60 19.14
N GLU A 85 -6.64 4.90 19.47
CA GLU A 85 -7.35 5.89 18.66
C GLU A 85 -6.55 6.35 17.45
N PHE A 86 -5.23 6.23 17.51
CA PHE A 86 -4.35 6.70 16.43
C PHE A 86 -4.53 5.94 15.10
N PRO A 87 -4.53 4.59 15.04
CA PRO A 87 -4.61 3.88 13.77
C PRO A 87 -5.86 4.22 12.94
N PRO A 88 -7.08 4.28 13.50
CA PRO A 88 -8.26 4.65 12.71
C PRO A 88 -8.25 6.13 12.27
N LEU A 89 -7.70 7.05 13.06
CA LEU A 89 -7.56 8.45 12.67
C LEU A 89 -6.53 8.62 11.55
N PHE A 90 -5.40 7.91 11.63
CA PHE A 90 -4.39 7.89 10.59
C PHE A 90 -4.95 7.32 9.27
N ALA A 91 -5.67 6.20 9.33
CA ALA A 91 -6.33 5.62 8.16
C ALA A 91 -7.32 6.62 7.52
N ARG A 92 -8.16 7.29 8.33
CA ARG A 92 -9.12 8.29 7.82
C ARG A 92 -8.42 9.46 7.13
N ALA A 93 -7.35 9.99 7.72
CA ALA A 93 -6.58 11.08 7.14
C ALA A 93 -5.94 10.67 5.79
N ASN A 94 -5.41 9.46 5.71
CA ASN A 94 -4.85 8.90 4.48
C ASN A 94 -5.92 8.62 3.42
N THR A 95 -7.12 8.18 3.81
CA THR A 95 -8.25 7.99 2.88
C THR A 95 -8.66 9.30 2.22
N ALA A 96 -8.69 10.40 2.95
CA ALA A 96 -8.98 11.71 2.40
C ALA A 96 -7.92 12.13 1.36
N ALA A 97 -6.63 11.91 1.66
CA ALA A 97 -5.53 12.17 0.74
C ALA A 97 -5.55 11.25 -0.50
N HIS A 98 -5.95 9.97 -0.32
CA HIS A 98 -6.15 9.01 -1.39
C HIS A 98 -7.26 9.48 -2.35
N GLY A 99 -8.39 9.94 -1.81
CA GLY A 99 -9.50 10.49 -2.60
C GLY A 99 -9.07 11.63 -3.53
N TRP A 100 -8.16 12.49 -3.10
CA TRP A 100 -7.64 13.57 -3.93
C TRP A 100 -6.90 13.07 -5.19
N LEU A 101 -6.16 11.97 -5.10
CA LEU A 101 -5.43 11.38 -6.23
C LEU A 101 -6.33 10.59 -7.20
N PHE A 102 -7.33 9.87 -6.65
CA PHE A 102 -8.12 8.89 -7.38
C PHE A 102 -9.53 9.38 -7.77
N ALA A 103 -10.04 10.45 -7.14
CA ALA A 103 -11.33 11.02 -7.48
C ALA A 103 -11.30 11.75 -8.84
N ASP A 104 -12.47 11.95 -9.43
CA ASP A 104 -12.56 12.75 -10.65
C ASP A 104 -12.16 14.21 -10.40
N PRO A 105 -11.42 14.83 -11.33
CA PRO A 105 -11.16 16.27 -11.28
C PRO A 105 -12.49 17.05 -11.21
N GLY A 106 -12.65 17.88 -10.17
CA GLY A 106 -13.89 18.65 -9.96
C GLY A 106 -14.87 18.06 -8.94
N SER A 107 -14.56 16.94 -8.30
CA SER A 107 -15.41 16.31 -7.26
C SER A 107 -15.37 17.00 -5.88
N GLY A 108 -15.12 18.32 -5.84
CA GLY A 108 -15.25 19.12 -4.61
C GLY A 108 -14.10 19.04 -3.61
N HIS A 109 -13.01 18.39 -3.95
CA HIS A 109 -11.78 18.40 -3.14
C HIS A 109 -11.01 19.69 -3.46
N ASN A 110 -11.19 20.71 -2.64
CA ASN A 110 -10.57 22.03 -2.83
C ASN A 110 -9.10 21.96 -2.41
N GLY A 111 -8.17 22.11 -3.35
CA GLY A 111 -6.75 22.30 -3.10
C GLY A 111 -5.85 21.84 -4.24
N ASP A 112 -4.89 22.69 -4.63
CA ASP A 112 -3.89 22.37 -5.66
C ASP A 112 -2.76 21.48 -5.16
N GLN A 113 -2.76 21.12 -3.88
CA GLN A 113 -1.71 20.34 -3.25
C GLN A 113 -2.24 19.06 -2.61
N TRP A 114 -1.46 18.01 -2.72
CA TRP A 114 -1.73 16.77 -2.00
C TRP A 114 -1.38 16.95 -0.52
N VAL A 115 -2.40 16.95 0.35
CA VAL A 115 -2.26 17.27 1.78
C VAL A 115 -2.96 16.22 2.63
N VAL A 116 -2.45 16.00 3.83
CA VAL A 116 -3.12 15.23 4.90
C VAL A 116 -3.57 16.20 5.99
N ASP A 117 -4.83 16.11 6.40
CA ASP A 117 -5.35 16.88 7.52
C ASP A 117 -5.06 16.14 8.85
N VAL A 118 -4.24 16.76 9.67
CA VAL A 118 -3.87 16.26 11.01
C VAL A 118 -4.68 16.92 12.14
N ALA A 119 -5.57 17.86 11.82
CA ALA A 119 -6.41 18.52 12.84
C ALA A 119 -7.25 17.53 13.66
N PRO A 120 -7.82 16.45 13.08
CA PRO A 120 -8.55 15.45 13.86
C PRO A 120 -7.70 14.77 14.93
N MET A 121 -6.40 14.58 14.67
CA MET A 121 -5.48 13.97 15.64
C MET A 121 -5.17 14.92 16.80
N LEU A 122 -4.96 16.22 16.51
CA LEU A 122 -4.71 17.25 17.53
C LEU A 122 -5.99 17.63 18.31
N LYS A 123 -7.17 17.21 17.84
CA LYS A 123 -8.43 17.36 18.57
C LYS A 123 -8.70 16.22 19.56
N ASP A 124 -7.80 15.25 19.67
CA ASP A 124 -7.87 14.24 20.72
C ASP A 124 -7.78 14.88 22.11
N ALA A 125 -8.45 14.25 23.10
CA ALA A 125 -8.55 14.78 24.46
C ALA A 125 -7.18 14.98 25.15
N SER A 126 -6.17 14.19 24.80
CA SER A 126 -4.81 14.31 25.33
C SER A 126 -4.14 15.59 24.87
N PHE A 127 -4.22 15.92 23.58
CA PHE A 127 -3.70 17.18 23.03
C PHE A 127 -4.53 18.38 23.48
N GLN A 128 -5.86 18.24 23.52
CA GLN A 128 -6.75 19.33 23.93
C GLN A 128 -6.42 19.85 25.33
N ARG A 129 -6.06 18.98 26.26
CA ARG A 129 -5.66 19.40 27.63
C ARG A 129 -4.41 20.29 27.62
N VAL A 130 -3.42 19.94 26.80
CA VAL A 130 -2.18 20.71 26.69
C VAL A 130 -2.40 22.03 25.93
N LEU A 131 -3.11 21.96 24.80
CA LEU A 131 -3.37 23.13 23.94
C LEU A 131 -4.26 24.16 24.67
N SER A 132 -5.31 23.71 25.38
CA SER A 132 -6.22 24.59 26.11
C SER A 132 -5.54 25.28 27.33
N SER A 133 -4.59 24.63 28.00
CA SER A 133 -3.81 25.25 29.06
C SER A 133 -2.96 26.46 28.58
N HIS A 134 -2.71 26.51 27.26
CA HIS A 134 -2.01 27.62 26.60
C HIS A 134 -2.93 28.53 25.78
N ASN A 135 -4.26 28.41 25.96
CA ASN A 135 -5.28 29.18 25.21
C ASN A 135 -5.19 28.96 23.68
N VAL A 136 -4.75 27.81 23.24
CA VAL A 136 -4.64 27.46 21.81
C VAL A 136 -5.83 26.63 21.37
N THR A 137 -6.48 27.09 20.32
CA THR A 137 -7.58 26.33 19.65
C THR A 137 -7.08 25.68 18.37
N VAL A 138 -7.33 24.40 18.21
CA VAL A 138 -6.99 23.69 16.97
C VAL A 138 -7.94 24.18 15.86
N PRO A 139 -7.42 24.64 14.73
CA PRO A 139 -8.24 25.07 13.60
C PRO A 139 -9.10 23.92 13.07
N ALA A 140 -10.11 24.24 12.24
CA ALA A 140 -10.99 23.25 11.64
C ALA A 140 -10.19 22.22 10.81
N ASN A 141 -9.22 22.73 10.03
CA ASN A 141 -8.31 21.94 9.19
C ASN A 141 -6.87 22.38 9.47
N LEU A 142 -5.97 21.42 9.61
CA LEU A 142 -4.53 21.62 9.72
C LEU A 142 -3.85 20.70 8.74
N THR A 143 -3.58 21.21 7.55
CA THR A 143 -3.05 20.41 6.45
C THR A 143 -1.54 20.34 6.47
N VAL A 144 -1.02 19.13 6.31
CA VAL A 144 0.40 18.85 6.12
C VAL A 144 0.62 18.46 4.65
N PRO A 145 1.43 19.22 3.89
CA PRO A 145 1.73 18.85 2.52
C PRO A 145 2.55 17.56 2.49
N ILE A 146 2.08 16.58 1.74
CA ILE A 146 2.88 15.41 1.41
C ILE A 146 3.82 15.80 0.27
N ALA A 147 4.95 16.41 0.64
CA ALA A 147 5.96 16.81 -0.32
C ALA A 147 6.76 15.59 -0.81
N VAL A 148 6.16 14.80 -1.68
CA VAL A 148 6.92 13.87 -2.50
C VAL A 148 7.43 14.68 -3.69
N SER A 149 8.73 14.98 -3.71
CA SER A 149 9.38 15.68 -4.82
C SER A 149 9.42 14.75 -6.04
N MET A 150 8.28 14.61 -6.72
CA MET A 150 8.24 13.93 -8.02
C MET A 150 8.70 14.88 -9.12
N PRO A 151 9.28 14.38 -10.22
CA PRO A 151 9.71 15.20 -11.37
C PRO A 151 8.55 15.96 -12.02
N GLN A 152 7.31 15.55 -11.79
CA GLN A 152 6.08 16.22 -12.21
C GLN A 152 5.21 16.45 -10.98
N SER A 153 4.68 17.65 -10.82
CA SER A 153 3.69 17.97 -9.78
C SER A 153 2.50 17.02 -9.89
N LEU A 154 2.16 16.33 -8.81
CA LEU A 154 0.95 15.52 -8.74
C LEU A 154 -0.27 16.43 -8.95
N ARG A 155 -1.18 16.01 -9.81
CA ARG A 155 -2.42 16.72 -10.08
C ARG A 155 -3.60 15.96 -9.49
N GLN A 156 -4.57 16.70 -9.01
CA GLN A 156 -5.85 16.14 -8.57
C GLN A 156 -6.45 15.23 -9.65
N GLY A 157 -6.89 14.04 -9.27
CA GLY A 157 -7.49 13.08 -10.18
C GLY A 157 -6.55 12.46 -11.21
N GLN A 158 -5.23 12.63 -11.07
CA GLN A 158 -4.25 12.06 -12.00
C GLN A 158 -4.38 10.53 -12.13
N LEU A 159 -4.78 9.86 -11.06
CA LEU A 159 -4.99 8.42 -11.01
C LEU A 159 -6.46 7.99 -11.18
N SER A 160 -7.37 8.92 -11.50
CA SER A 160 -8.80 8.62 -11.69
C SER A 160 -9.06 7.58 -12.78
N ARG A 161 -8.25 7.58 -13.86
CA ARG A 161 -8.32 6.54 -14.90
C ARG A 161 -8.00 5.17 -14.34
N LEU A 162 -7.03 5.09 -13.43
CA LEU A 162 -6.65 3.84 -12.78
C LEU A 162 -7.79 3.34 -11.87
N ALA A 163 -8.46 4.25 -11.14
CA ALA A 163 -9.63 3.90 -10.35
C ALA A 163 -10.78 3.35 -11.21
N LYS A 164 -11.03 3.95 -12.37
CA LYS A 164 -12.13 3.54 -13.27
C LYS A 164 -11.85 2.24 -14.03
N TRP A 165 -10.64 2.06 -14.54
CA TRP A 165 -10.28 0.94 -15.39
C TRP A 165 -9.60 -0.20 -14.63
N GLY A 166 -8.97 0.08 -13.49
CA GLY A 166 -8.25 -0.89 -12.67
C GLY A 166 -9.07 -2.14 -12.33
N PRO A 167 -10.32 -2.03 -11.84
CA PRO A 167 -11.16 -3.19 -11.55
C PRO A 167 -11.40 -4.07 -12.80
N ARG A 168 -11.67 -3.44 -13.96
CA ARG A 168 -11.90 -4.16 -15.21
C ARG A 168 -10.65 -4.87 -15.70
N VAL A 169 -9.49 -4.20 -15.61
CA VAL A 169 -8.20 -4.76 -16.02
C VAL A 169 -7.80 -5.90 -15.09
N SER A 170 -7.92 -5.75 -13.77
CA SER A 170 -7.53 -6.79 -12.82
C SER A 170 -8.44 -8.03 -12.93
N ILE A 171 -9.76 -7.84 -13.00
CA ILE A 171 -10.72 -8.94 -13.20
C ILE A 171 -10.52 -9.60 -14.56
N GLY A 172 -10.34 -8.81 -15.62
CA GLY A 172 -10.10 -9.33 -16.96
C GLY A 172 -8.81 -10.13 -17.06
N ALA A 173 -7.71 -9.64 -16.45
CA ALA A 173 -6.44 -10.35 -16.42
C ALA A 173 -6.53 -11.65 -15.61
N ALA A 174 -7.22 -11.64 -14.46
CA ALA A 174 -7.43 -12.83 -13.64
C ALA A 174 -8.31 -13.87 -14.38
N ALA A 175 -9.40 -13.43 -14.99
CA ALA A 175 -10.28 -14.30 -15.78
C ALA A 175 -9.56 -14.91 -16.99
N LEU A 176 -8.80 -14.09 -17.72
CA LEU A 176 -7.98 -14.55 -18.85
C LEU A 176 -6.93 -15.57 -18.42
N SER A 177 -6.23 -15.29 -17.31
CA SER A 177 -5.23 -16.21 -16.76
C SER A 177 -5.85 -17.55 -16.37
N GLY A 178 -6.99 -17.55 -15.66
CA GLY A 178 -7.73 -18.75 -15.31
C GLY A 178 -8.22 -19.52 -16.54
N PHE A 179 -8.78 -18.84 -17.53
CA PHE A 179 -9.24 -19.43 -18.79
C PHE A 179 -8.09 -20.09 -19.57
N LEU A 180 -6.97 -19.40 -19.73
CA LEU A 180 -5.78 -19.94 -20.40
C LEU A 180 -5.19 -21.14 -19.65
N ALA A 181 -5.20 -21.11 -18.31
CA ALA A 181 -4.79 -22.25 -17.50
C ALA A 181 -5.69 -23.47 -17.73
N LEU A 182 -7.02 -23.28 -17.74
CA LEU A 182 -7.98 -24.34 -18.05
C LEU A 182 -7.80 -24.88 -19.46
N LEU A 183 -7.61 -24.01 -20.47
CA LEU A 183 -7.32 -24.42 -21.83
C LEU A 183 -6.02 -25.25 -21.93
N THR A 184 -4.99 -24.84 -21.20
CA THR A 184 -3.72 -25.58 -21.14
C THR A 184 -3.93 -26.98 -20.57
N LEU A 185 -4.75 -27.13 -19.54
CA LEU A 185 -5.12 -28.43 -18.97
C LEU A 185 -5.98 -29.26 -19.91
N ALA A 186 -6.97 -28.66 -20.57
CA ALA A 186 -7.87 -29.35 -21.50
C ALA A 186 -7.18 -29.80 -22.79
N ALA A 187 -6.31 -28.96 -23.36
CA ALA A 187 -5.57 -29.25 -24.58
C ALA A 187 -4.45 -30.30 -24.38
N SER A 188 -4.06 -30.58 -23.14
CA SER A 188 -2.96 -31.48 -22.86
C SER A 188 -3.44 -32.93 -22.74
N ARG A 189 -2.90 -33.83 -23.61
CA ARG A 189 -3.12 -35.27 -23.49
C ARG A 189 -2.48 -35.91 -22.25
N ARG A 190 -1.57 -35.19 -21.58
CA ARG A 190 -0.86 -35.64 -20.38
C ARG A 190 -1.04 -34.60 -19.26
N ARG A 191 -2.12 -34.76 -18.49
CA ARG A 191 -2.52 -33.81 -17.44
C ARG A 191 -1.42 -33.48 -16.42
N GLY A 192 -0.58 -34.48 -16.07
CA GLY A 192 0.56 -34.26 -15.17
C GLY A 192 1.57 -33.25 -15.72
N LYS A 193 1.91 -33.33 -17.02
CA LYS A 193 2.83 -32.38 -17.67
C LYS A 193 2.25 -30.96 -17.73
N ALA A 194 0.93 -30.83 -17.92
CA ALA A 194 0.27 -29.53 -17.95
C ALA A 194 0.28 -28.87 -16.56
N LEU A 195 -0.02 -29.64 -15.52
CA LEU A 195 0.05 -29.15 -14.14
C LEU A 195 1.46 -28.69 -13.77
N THR A 196 2.47 -29.51 -14.11
CA THR A 196 3.88 -29.13 -13.91
C THR A 196 4.22 -27.84 -14.66
N SER A 197 3.77 -27.68 -15.91
CA SER A 197 4.06 -26.48 -16.71
C SER A 197 3.38 -25.22 -16.13
N LEU A 198 2.16 -25.33 -15.61
CA LEU A 198 1.47 -24.24 -14.91
C LEU A 198 2.15 -23.87 -13.61
N GLY A 199 2.61 -24.89 -12.84
CA GLY A 199 3.39 -24.66 -11.64
C GLY A 199 4.72 -23.93 -11.93
N VAL A 200 5.42 -24.32 -12.99
CA VAL A 200 6.64 -23.61 -13.45
C VAL A 200 6.30 -22.17 -13.85
N SER A 201 5.16 -21.91 -14.51
CA SER A 201 4.72 -20.54 -14.81
C SER A 201 4.54 -19.71 -13.54
N ALA A 202 3.89 -20.27 -12.50
CA ALA A 202 3.68 -19.59 -11.22
C ALA A 202 5.02 -19.31 -10.51
N LEU A 203 5.96 -20.25 -10.53
CA LEU A 203 7.30 -20.06 -9.97
C LEU A 203 8.07 -18.95 -10.70
N LEU A 204 8.03 -18.93 -12.04
CA LEU A 204 8.68 -17.88 -12.82
C LEU A 204 8.08 -16.50 -12.54
N VAL A 205 6.75 -16.42 -12.46
CA VAL A 205 6.04 -15.17 -12.17
C VAL A 205 6.35 -14.68 -10.74
N GLY A 206 6.32 -15.57 -9.75
CA GLY A 206 6.66 -15.24 -8.37
C GLY A 206 8.10 -14.74 -8.26
N ALA A 207 9.07 -15.44 -8.86
CA ALA A 207 10.48 -15.05 -8.84
C ALA A 207 10.73 -13.72 -9.60
N ALA A 208 10.11 -13.54 -10.77
CA ALA A 208 10.22 -12.28 -11.52
C ALA A 208 9.55 -11.11 -10.77
N GLY A 209 8.42 -11.35 -10.11
CA GLY A 209 7.75 -10.38 -9.26
C GLY A 209 8.64 -9.96 -8.08
N TRP A 210 9.30 -10.89 -7.41
CA TRP A 210 10.29 -10.63 -6.37
C TRP A 210 11.42 -9.72 -6.86
N ALA A 211 12.04 -10.06 -7.98
CA ALA A 211 13.07 -9.22 -8.59
C ALA A 211 12.53 -7.82 -8.95
N GLY A 212 11.28 -7.76 -9.43
CA GLY A 212 10.60 -6.50 -9.75
C GLY A 212 10.36 -5.62 -8.52
N THR A 213 9.97 -6.19 -7.37
CA THR A 213 9.82 -5.42 -6.12
C THR A 213 11.16 -4.87 -5.62
N GLU A 214 12.24 -5.63 -5.73
CA GLU A 214 13.58 -5.17 -5.34
C GLU A 214 14.06 -4.00 -6.20
N ILE A 215 13.85 -4.09 -7.52
CA ILE A 215 14.21 -3.00 -8.44
C ILE A 215 13.29 -1.78 -8.21
N GLY A 216 11.99 -2.00 -8.07
CA GLY A 216 11.00 -0.95 -7.82
C GLY A 216 11.27 -0.19 -6.52
N GLY A 217 11.62 -0.90 -5.45
CA GLY A 217 11.96 -0.32 -4.15
C GLY A 217 13.13 0.68 -4.22
N ARG A 218 14.12 0.45 -5.08
CA ARG A 218 15.23 1.40 -5.29
C ARG A 218 14.74 2.72 -5.87
N TYR A 219 13.87 2.70 -6.88
CA TYR A 219 13.30 3.92 -7.47
C TYR A 219 12.42 4.69 -6.47
N VAL A 220 11.65 3.98 -5.65
CA VAL A 220 10.83 4.58 -4.60
C VAL A 220 11.73 5.22 -3.54
N ASN A 221 12.77 4.54 -3.09
CA ASN A 221 13.74 5.09 -2.15
C ASN A 221 14.41 6.36 -2.68
N ASP A 222 14.81 6.38 -3.96
CA ASP A 222 15.38 7.56 -4.58
C ASP A 222 14.39 8.74 -4.64
N ALA A 223 13.11 8.47 -4.82
CA ALA A 223 12.07 9.49 -4.76
C ALA A 223 11.88 10.01 -3.32
N LEU A 224 11.89 9.13 -2.33
CA LEU A 224 11.77 9.48 -0.91
C LEU A 224 13.00 10.23 -0.38
N ASN A 225 14.19 10.00 -0.92
CA ASN A 225 15.41 10.71 -0.55
C ASN A 225 15.33 12.23 -0.79
N ARG A 226 14.36 12.69 -1.59
CA ARG A 226 14.09 14.12 -1.82
C ARG A 226 13.14 14.73 -0.79
N SER A 227 12.48 13.92 0.02
CA SER A 227 11.65 14.35 1.13
C SER A 227 12.51 14.44 2.40
N ALA A 228 12.21 15.36 3.30
CA ALA A 228 12.99 15.56 4.52
C ALA A 228 12.17 15.25 5.77
N GLY A 229 12.87 14.90 6.86
CA GLY A 229 12.31 14.82 8.22
C GLY A 229 11.33 13.65 8.43
N ASP A 230 10.36 13.91 9.31
CA ASP A 230 9.41 12.91 9.80
C ASP A 230 8.46 12.40 8.71
N ILE A 231 8.07 13.27 7.76
CA ILE A 231 7.22 12.90 6.62
C ILE A 231 7.87 11.83 5.75
N ARG A 232 9.19 11.95 5.52
CA ARG A 232 9.95 10.91 4.82
C ARG A 232 9.85 9.58 5.56
N ARG A 233 10.06 9.59 6.88
CA ARG A 233 10.02 8.37 7.70
C ARG A 233 8.65 7.71 7.67
N ILE A 234 7.58 8.49 7.74
CA ILE A 234 6.20 8.00 7.60
C ILE A 234 6.01 7.34 6.23
N ALA A 235 6.47 7.99 5.16
CA ALA A 235 6.35 7.47 3.80
C ALA A 235 7.18 6.18 3.60
N GLU A 236 8.39 6.11 4.15
CA GLU A 236 9.24 4.90 4.12
C GLU A 236 8.53 3.70 4.76
N VAL A 237 7.91 3.89 5.92
CA VAL A 237 7.16 2.82 6.61
C VAL A 237 5.93 2.41 5.80
N MET A 238 5.18 3.36 5.26
CA MET A 238 4.02 3.07 4.40
C MET A 238 4.42 2.26 3.16
N VAL A 239 5.51 2.64 2.50
CA VAL A 239 6.06 1.91 1.35
C VAL A 239 6.52 0.51 1.77
N GLY A 240 7.22 0.37 2.89
CA GLY A 240 7.66 -0.92 3.42
C GLY A 240 6.51 -1.89 3.67
N HIS A 241 5.40 -1.42 4.25
CA HIS A 241 4.18 -2.22 4.43
C HIS A 241 3.53 -2.59 3.10
N THR A 242 3.56 -1.69 2.12
CA THR A 242 3.07 -1.93 0.75
C THR A 242 3.88 -3.03 0.07
N GLU A 243 5.20 -2.93 0.10
CA GLU A 243 6.11 -3.93 -0.46
C GLU A 243 5.96 -5.29 0.23
N ALA A 244 5.88 -5.31 1.57
CA ALA A 244 5.68 -6.54 2.33
C ALA A 244 4.36 -7.23 1.96
N GLY A 245 3.29 -6.47 1.76
CA GLY A 245 2.01 -7.00 1.31
C GLY A 245 2.08 -7.63 -0.08
N LEU A 246 2.76 -6.97 -1.04
CA LEU A 246 2.96 -7.53 -2.37
C LEU A 246 3.85 -8.78 -2.34
N ARG A 247 4.95 -8.76 -1.58
CA ARG A 247 5.83 -9.92 -1.39
C ARG A 247 5.07 -11.13 -0.84
N GLN A 248 4.18 -10.93 0.11
CA GLN A 248 3.34 -12.02 0.64
C GLN A 248 2.49 -12.68 -0.46
N TRP A 249 1.93 -11.92 -1.40
CA TRP A 249 1.19 -12.48 -2.54
C TRP A 249 2.09 -13.25 -3.51
N LEU A 250 3.31 -12.76 -3.72
CA LEU A 250 4.31 -13.44 -4.54
C LEU A 250 4.79 -14.74 -3.87
N ASP A 251 4.97 -14.77 -2.57
CA ASP A 251 5.33 -15.98 -1.80
C ASP A 251 4.23 -17.03 -1.92
N LEU A 252 2.95 -16.64 -1.73
CA LEU A 252 1.82 -17.54 -1.97
C LEU A 252 1.78 -18.07 -3.40
N THR A 253 2.19 -17.25 -4.38
CA THR A 253 2.28 -17.69 -5.78
C THR A 253 3.39 -18.70 -6.00
N LEU A 254 4.54 -18.52 -5.36
CA LEU A 254 5.66 -19.47 -5.37
C LEU A 254 5.26 -20.79 -4.71
N GLU A 255 4.63 -20.74 -3.54
CA GLU A 255 4.13 -21.91 -2.83
C GLU A 255 3.13 -22.70 -3.67
N ALA A 256 2.13 -22.00 -4.23
CA ALA A 256 1.14 -22.62 -5.12
C ALA A 256 1.82 -23.23 -6.37
N GLY A 257 2.83 -22.56 -6.93
CA GLY A 257 3.64 -23.07 -8.04
C GLY A 257 4.37 -24.35 -7.68
N ALA A 258 5.02 -24.40 -6.53
CA ALA A 258 5.74 -25.58 -6.03
C ALA A 258 4.79 -26.78 -5.81
N VAL A 259 3.64 -26.53 -5.19
CA VAL A 259 2.60 -27.56 -4.98
C VAL A 259 2.10 -28.10 -6.33
N LEU A 260 1.81 -27.23 -7.30
CA LEU A 260 1.37 -27.64 -8.64
C LEU A 260 2.43 -28.49 -9.38
N VAL A 261 3.71 -28.14 -9.27
CA VAL A 261 4.81 -28.92 -9.84
C VAL A 261 4.86 -30.30 -9.19
N GLY A 262 4.88 -30.38 -7.86
CA GLY A 262 4.91 -31.63 -7.13
C GLY A 262 3.73 -32.54 -7.48
N PHE A 263 2.52 -31.99 -7.46
CA PHE A 263 1.31 -32.73 -7.83
C PHE A 263 1.33 -33.16 -9.30
N GLY A 264 1.80 -32.31 -10.20
CA GLY A 264 1.94 -32.64 -11.61
C GLY A 264 2.91 -33.80 -11.88
N VAL A 265 4.03 -33.85 -11.15
CA VAL A 265 4.99 -34.95 -11.20
C VAL A 265 4.36 -36.25 -10.68
N LEU A 266 3.67 -36.21 -9.54
CA LEU A 266 2.97 -37.37 -8.99
C LEU A 266 1.95 -37.95 -9.97
N VAL A 267 1.11 -37.10 -10.56
CA VAL A 267 0.13 -37.51 -11.60
C VAL A 267 0.83 -38.11 -12.84
N ALA A 268 1.98 -37.58 -13.22
CA ALA A 268 2.74 -38.10 -14.36
C ALA A 268 3.31 -39.50 -14.07
N ILE A 269 3.83 -39.76 -12.87
CA ILE A 269 4.37 -41.05 -12.42
C ILE A 269 3.24 -42.10 -12.35
N LEU A 270 2.13 -41.77 -11.66
CA LEU A 270 0.98 -42.69 -11.53
C LEU A 270 0.34 -43.03 -12.90
N GLY A 271 0.24 -42.04 -13.78
CA GLY A 271 -0.24 -42.28 -15.16
C GLY A 271 0.71 -43.10 -16.02
N GLY A 272 2.01 -43.09 -15.71
CA GLY A 272 3.02 -43.94 -16.36
C GLY A 272 2.95 -45.41 -15.91
N LEU A 273 2.70 -45.64 -14.63
CA LEU A 273 2.56 -47.00 -14.06
C LEU A 273 1.34 -47.73 -14.61
N ARG A 274 0.22 -47.01 -14.76
CA ARG A 274 -1.02 -47.57 -15.32
C ARG A 274 -0.96 -48.02 -16.78
N LYS A 275 0.04 -47.59 -17.57
CA LYS A 275 0.28 -47.98 -18.94
C LYS A 275 1.15 -49.22 -19.07
N LYS A 276 1.82 -49.64 -18.00
CA LYS A 276 2.72 -50.81 -17.96
C LYS A 276 2.04 -52.07 -17.38
N ALA A 277 0.90 -51.89 -16.74
CA ALA A 277 0.00 -52.97 -16.30
C ALA A 277 -1.11 -53.18 -17.34
#